data_41627e2ef38e240383b1653949f634fc
#
_entry.id   41627e2ef38e240383b1653949f634fc
#
_cell.length_a   1.000
_cell.length_b   1.000
_cell.length_c   1.000
_cell.angle_alpha   90.00
_cell.angle_beta   90.00
_cell.angle_gamma   90.00
#
_symmetry.space_group_name_H-M   'P 1'
#
loop_
_entity.id
_entity.type
_entity.pdbx_description
1 polymer ?
#
loop_
_entity_poly.entity_id
_entity_poly.type
_entity_poly.pdbx_seq_one_letter_code
_entity_poly.pdbx_strand_id
1 'polypeptide(L)'
;MSRNPLNDLAGLGDYLREQRLSHRLSLRQLSELAGISNPYLSQLERGLKRPSAEILQQLAKGLEVSAETLYVKAGILDEHPVAEASTTTVRDAIAADPNLTDRQRATLLDVYESFTGADPQR
;
A
#
# COMPACT_ATOMS: atom_id res chain seq x y z
N MET A 1 -3.34 -15.89 -6.82
CA MET A 1 -4.09 -15.29 -7.93
C MET A 1 -3.35 -14.09 -8.47
N SER A 2 -3.17 -14.06 -9.75
CA SER A 2 -2.41 -12.99 -10.36
C SER A 2 -3.27 -11.75 -10.56
N ARG A 3 -2.64 -10.60 -10.49
CA ARG A 3 -3.32 -9.34 -10.74
C ARG A 3 -3.29 -9.00 -12.21
N ASN A 4 -4.34 -8.36 -12.64
CA ASN A 4 -4.42 -7.81 -13.99
C ASN A 4 -4.00 -6.34 -13.92
N PRO A 5 -2.86 -5.96 -14.49
CA PRO A 5 -2.41 -4.56 -14.41
C PRO A 5 -3.40 -3.56 -14.97
N LEU A 6 -4.16 -3.95 -15.99
CA LEU A 6 -5.16 -3.06 -16.56
C LEU A 6 -6.30 -2.82 -15.57
N ASN A 7 -6.71 -3.86 -14.85
CA ASN A 7 -7.75 -3.71 -13.84
C ASN A 7 -7.25 -2.84 -12.68
N ASP A 8 -5.97 -2.98 -12.31
CA ASP A 8 -5.42 -2.14 -11.25
C ASP A 8 -5.41 -0.69 -11.64
N LEU A 9 -5.01 -0.39 -12.88
CA LEU A 9 -4.99 0.99 -13.36
C LEU A 9 -6.40 1.56 -13.46
N ALA A 10 -7.35 0.76 -13.94
CA ALA A 10 -8.74 1.21 -14.03
C ALA A 10 -9.30 1.44 -12.63
N GLY A 11 -9.01 0.56 -11.69
CA GLY A 11 -9.46 0.71 -10.33
C GLY A 11 -8.88 1.94 -9.66
N LEU A 12 -7.60 2.20 -9.90
CA LEU A 12 -6.97 3.42 -9.39
C LEU A 12 -7.62 4.65 -9.99
N GLY A 13 -7.82 4.66 -11.32
CA GLY A 13 -8.41 5.81 -11.99
C GLY A 13 -9.80 6.13 -11.48
N ASP A 14 -10.61 5.09 -11.32
CA ASP A 14 -11.97 5.25 -10.79
C ASP A 14 -11.93 5.79 -9.36
N TYR A 15 -11.03 5.28 -8.55
CA TYR A 15 -10.90 5.74 -7.17
C TYR A 15 -10.49 7.21 -7.13
N LEU A 16 -9.51 7.60 -7.94
CA LEU A 16 -9.07 8.99 -8.00
C LEU A 16 -10.21 9.91 -8.37
N ARG A 17 -10.96 9.51 -9.38
CA ARG A 17 -12.10 10.31 -9.83
C ARG A 17 -13.16 10.42 -8.75
N GLU A 18 -13.47 9.30 -8.10
CA GLU A 18 -14.44 9.27 -7.02
C GLU A 18 -14.05 10.20 -5.89
N GLN A 19 -12.79 10.13 -5.48
CA GLN A 19 -12.30 10.98 -4.40
C GLN A 19 -12.33 12.44 -4.82
N ARG A 20 -11.93 12.72 -6.06
CA ARG A 20 -11.93 14.08 -6.56
C ARG A 20 -13.36 14.66 -6.53
N LEU A 21 -14.32 13.89 -7.00
CA LEU A 21 -15.70 14.35 -7.03
C LEU A 21 -16.29 14.49 -5.63
N SER A 22 -15.93 13.61 -4.73
CA SER A 22 -16.42 13.71 -3.35
C SER A 22 -15.89 14.95 -2.65
N HIS A 23 -14.70 15.41 -3.03
CA HIS A 23 -14.14 16.65 -2.52
C HIS A 23 -14.54 17.86 -3.34
N ARG A 24 -15.40 17.67 -4.33
CA ARG A 24 -15.91 18.73 -5.20
C ARG A 24 -14.80 19.47 -5.91
N LEU A 25 -13.80 18.72 -6.37
CA LEU A 25 -12.66 19.29 -7.08
C LEU A 25 -12.82 19.03 -8.58
N SER A 26 -12.46 20.04 -9.37
CA SER A 26 -12.31 19.83 -10.80
C SER A 26 -10.99 19.14 -11.07
N LEU A 27 -10.82 18.63 -12.30
CA LEU A 27 -9.52 18.09 -12.71
C LEU A 27 -8.41 19.13 -12.51
N ARG A 28 -8.71 20.35 -12.90
CA ARG A 28 -7.71 21.42 -12.77
C ARG A 28 -7.35 21.69 -11.34
N GLN A 29 -8.34 21.72 -10.45
CA GLN A 29 -8.07 21.98 -9.05
C GLN A 29 -7.22 20.88 -8.44
N LEU A 30 -7.53 19.62 -8.73
CA LEU A 30 -6.73 18.53 -8.20
C LEU A 30 -5.34 18.53 -8.80
N SER A 31 -5.22 18.80 -10.10
CA SER A 31 -3.89 18.83 -10.72
C SER A 31 -3.02 19.90 -10.06
N GLU A 32 -3.60 21.03 -9.73
CA GLU A 32 -2.86 22.10 -9.04
C GLU A 32 -2.45 21.68 -7.64
N LEU A 33 -3.37 21.05 -6.91
CA LEU A 33 -3.06 20.60 -5.56
C LEU A 33 -1.99 19.52 -5.53
N ALA A 34 -2.01 18.65 -6.52
CA ALA A 34 -1.07 17.55 -6.57
C ALA A 34 0.23 17.91 -7.30
N GLY A 35 0.28 19.07 -7.95
CA GLY A 35 1.48 19.47 -8.66
C GLY A 35 1.74 18.69 -9.92
N ILE A 36 0.69 18.22 -10.60
CA ILE A 36 0.82 17.48 -11.86
C ILE A 36 -0.01 18.18 -12.93
N SER A 37 0.26 17.85 -14.19
CA SER A 37 -0.47 18.50 -15.28
C SER A 37 -1.89 17.98 -15.39
N ASN A 38 -2.77 18.83 -15.88
CA ASN A 38 -4.16 18.46 -16.08
C ASN A 38 -4.31 17.30 -17.07
N PRO A 39 -3.65 17.30 -18.24
CA PRO A 39 -3.74 16.15 -19.14
C PRO A 39 -3.25 14.87 -18.51
N TYR A 40 -2.19 14.93 -17.72
CA TYR A 40 -1.67 13.74 -17.07
C TYR A 40 -2.68 13.18 -16.08
N LEU A 41 -3.26 14.05 -15.25
CA LEU A 41 -4.28 13.62 -14.29
C LEU A 41 -5.48 13.00 -15.03
N SER A 42 -5.91 13.59 -16.12
CA SER A 42 -6.98 13.03 -16.91
C SER A 42 -6.66 11.62 -17.38
N GLN A 43 -5.42 11.40 -17.82
CA GLN A 43 -5.00 10.07 -18.26
C GLN A 43 -4.95 9.09 -17.11
N LEU A 44 -4.55 9.54 -15.92
CA LEU A 44 -4.55 8.67 -14.75
C LEU A 44 -5.96 8.24 -14.39
N GLU A 45 -6.91 9.16 -14.43
CA GLU A 45 -8.30 8.83 -14.09
C GLU A 45 -8.92 7.88 -15.10
N ARG A 46 -8.45 7.92 -16.35
CA ARG A 46 -8.96 7.00 -17.37
C ARG A 46 -8.21 5.68 -17.43
N GLY A 47 -7.24 5.49 -16.53
CA GLY A 47 -6.50 4.25 -16.47
C GLY A 47 -5.50 4.07 -17.60
N LEU A 48 -5.08 5.15 -18.23
CA LEU A 48 -4.18 5.09 -19.38
C LEU A 48 -2.71 5.22 -19.02
N LYS A 49 -2.41 5.63 -17.80
CA LYS A 49 -1.04 5.82 -17.34
C LYS A 49 -0.85 5.18 -15.99
N ARG A 50 0.37 4.70 -15.77
CA ARG A 50 0.77 4.13 -14.48
C ARG A 50 1.59 5.16 -13.73
N PRO A 51 1.11 5.69 -12.61
CA PRO A 51 1.86 6.70 -11.88
C PRO A 51 2.98 6.07 -11.06
N SER A 52 4.01 6.87 -10.80
CA SER A 52 5.06 6.49 -9.88
C SER A 52 4.55 6.58 -8.45
N ALA A 53 5.32 5.99 -7.53
CA ALA A 53 4.98 6.12 -6.11
C ALA A 53 4.98 7.57 -5.67
N GLU A 54 5.89 8.37 -6.22
CA GLU A 54 5.97 9.78 -5.88
C GLU A 54 4.71 10.53 -6.31
N ILE A 55 4.23 10.24 -7.52
CA ILE A 55 3.00 10.86 -8.02
C ILE A 55 1.82 10.45 -7.15
N LEU A 56 1.77 9.19 -6.73
CA LEU A 56 0.70 8.73 -5.84
C LEU A 56 0.74 9.47 -4.51
N GLN A 57 1.93 9.75 -3.97
CA GLN A 57 2.03 10.52 -2.75
C GLN A 57 1.51 11.94 -2.93
N GLN A 58 1.81 12.55 -4.07
CA GLN A 58 1.32 13.90 -4.37
C GLN A 58 -0.19 13.92 -4.50
N LEU A 59 -0.77 12.90 -5.13
CA LEU A 59 -2.21 12.79 -5.25
C LEU A 59 -2.87 12.54 -3.90
N ALA A 60 -2.27 11.69 -3.08
CA ALA A 60 -2.79 11.40 -1.75
C ALA A 60 -2.85 12.68 -0.93
N LYS A 61 -1.81 13.49 -1.01
CA LYS A 61 -1.78 14.75 -0.29
C LYS A 61 -2.85 15.71 -0.79
N GLY A 62 -3.01 15.80 -2.10
CA GLY A 62 -4.02 16.67 -2.69
C GLY A 62 -5.44 16.25 -2.36
N LEU A 63 -5.68 14.95 -2.26
CA LEU A 63 -6.99 14.40 -1.95
C LEU A 63 -7.22 14.19 -0.46
N GLU A 64 -6.18 14.37 0.36
CA GLU A 64 -6.26 14.15 1.80
C GLU A 64 -6.65 12.72 2.13
N VAL A 65 -6.09 11.78 1.37
CA VAL A 65 -6.24 10.34 1.65
C VAL A 65 -4.87 9.75 1.94
N SER A 66 -4.83 8.54 2.46
CA SER A 66 -3.55 7.93 2.76
C SER A 66 -2.86 7.47 1.48
N ALA A 67 -1.54 7.62 1.43
CA ALA A 67 -0.78 7.15 0.28
C ALA A 67 -0.88 5.63 0.15
N GLU A 68 -0.97 4.94 1.28
CA GLU A 68 -1.12 3.49 1.28
C GLU A 68 -2.35 3.06 0.50
N THR A 69 -3.46 3.76 0.67
CA THR A 69 -4.68 3.44 -0.07
C THR A 69 -4.43 3.52 -1.57
N LEU A 70 -3.72 4.56 -2.01
CA LEU A 70 -3.43 4.70 -3.43
C LEU A 70 -2.47 3.62 -3.91
N TYR A 71 -1.50 3.23 -3.09
CA TYR A 71 -0.60 2.14 -3.45
C TYR A 71 -1.36 0.83 -3.64
N VAL A 72 -2.32 0.57 -2.76
CA VAL A 72 -3.15 -0.63 -2.88
C VAL A 72 -3.96 -0.57 -4.17
N LYS A 73 -4.60 0.57 -4.43
CA LYS A 73 -5.42 0.72 -5.64
C LYS A 73 -4.60 0.62 -6.92
N ALA A 74 -3.33 1.01 -6.86
CA ALA A 74 -2.44 0.94 -8.01
C ALA A 74 -1.81 -0.44 -8.18
N GLY A 75 -2.06 -1.36 -7.26
CA GLY A 75 -1.49 -2.69 -7.32
C GLY A 75 -0.05 -2.79 -6.86
N ILE A 76 0.45 -1.74 -6.20
CA ILE A 76 1.82 -1.74 -5.68
C ILE A 76 1.90 -2.51 -4.37
N LEU A 77 0.86 -2.40 -3.54
CA LEU A 77 0.76 -3.10 -2.27
C LEU A 77 -0.45 -4.02 -2.29
N ASP A 78 -0.33 -5.12 -1.59
CA ASP A 78 -1.47 -6.00 -1.41
C ASP A 78 -2.42 -5.41 -0.39
N GLU A 79 -3.70 -5.61 -0.62
CA GLU A 79 -4.73 -5.04 0.25
C GLU A 79 -4.66 -5.59 1.66
N HIS A 80 -4.34 -6.86 1.79
CA HIS A 80 -4.20 -7.50 3.08
C HIS A 80 -2.85 -8.17 3.16
N PRO A 81 -1.78 -7.38 3.24
CA PRO A 81 -0.43 -7.92 3.08
C PRO A 81 -0.04 -8.93 4.15
N VAL A 82 -0.66 -8.85 5.31
CA VAL A 82 -0.27 -9.72 6.42
C VAL A 82 -1.41 -10.62 6.83
N ALA A 83 -2.57 -10.03 7.09
CA ALA A 83 -3.65 -10.74 7.75
C ALA A 83 -4.20 -11.88 6.93
N GLU A 84 -4.17 -11.75 5.64
CA GLU A 84 -4.86 -12.69 4.77
C GLU A 84 -3.91 -13.62 4.04
N ALA A 85 -2.90 -13.06 3.46
CA ALA A 85 -2.05 -13.81 2.57
C ALA A 85 -1.12 -14.75 3.31
N SER A 86 -0.92 -14.50 4.58
CA SER A 86 0.15 -15.21 5.25
C SER A 86 -0.18 -15.48 6.69
N THR A 87 0.15 -16.69 7.10
CA THR A 87 0.20 -17.01 8.50
C THR A 87 1.57 -16.68 9.09
N THR A 88 2.46 -16.11 8.27
CA THR A 88 3.80 -15.79 8.72
C THR A 88 3.77 -14.64 9.72
N THR A 89 4.33 -14.88 10.86
CA THR A 89 4.46 -13.89 11.90
C THR A 89 5.92 -13.48 12.01
N VAL A 90 6.21 -12.51 12.87
CA VAL A 90 7.59 -12.15 13.18
C VAL A 90 8.33 -13.38 13.71
N ARG A 91 7.66 -14.18 14.52
CA ARG A 91 8.25 -15.42 15.04
C ARG A 91 8.70 -16.32 13.89
N ASP A 92 7.84 -16.55 12.92
CA ASP A 92 8.18 -17.41 11.80
C ASP A 92 9.33 -16.84 10.98
N ALA A 93 9.35 -15.54 10.79
CA ALA A 93 10.41 -14.88 10.03
C ALA A 93 11.74 -15.04 10.73
N ILE A 94 11.77 -14.89 12.04
CA ILE A 94 13.00 -15.10 12.81
C ILE A 94 13.47 -16.54 12.68
N ALA A 95 12.53 -17.48 12.80
CA ALA A 95 12.86 -18.90 12.75
C ALA A 95 13.44 -19.31 11.39
N ALA A 96 13.04 -18.63 10.34
CA ALA A 96 13.45 -18.99 8.98
C ALA A 96 14.59 -18.15 8.43
N ASP A 97 15.07 -17.16 9.16
CA ASP A 97 16.08 -16.24 8.65
C ASP A 97 17.44 -16.94 8.57
N PRO A 98 18.01 -17.12 7.37
CA PRO A 98 19.28 -17.81 7.21
C PRO A 98 20.49 -17.02 7.69
N ASN A 99 20.32 -15.73 7.96
CA ASN A 99 21.41 -14.88 8.44
C ASN A 99 21.63 -15.00 9.93
N LEU A 100 20.76 -15.73 10.62
CA LEU A 100 20.86 -15.90 12.06
C LEU A 100 21.45 -17.26 12.41
N THR A 101 22.32 -17.29 13.41
CA THR A 101 22.73 -18.56 13.98
C THR A 101 21.60 -19.13 14.83
N ASP A 102 21.69 -20.41 15.15
CA ASP A 102 20.67 -21.04 16.00
C ASP A 102 20.54 -20.33 17.34
N ARG A 103 21.68 -19.94 17.90
CA ARG A 103 21.68 -19.23 19.18
C ARG A 103 21.03 -17.87 19.07
N GLN A 104 21.36 -17.13 18.01
CA GLN A 104 20.75 -15.82 17.81
C GLN A 104 19.24 -15.94 17.60
N ARG A 105 18.84 -16.94 16.85
CA ARG A 105 17.43 -17.18 16.58
C ARG A 105 16.68 -17.46 17.88
N ALA A 106 17.24 -18.31 18.73
CA ALA A 106 16.61 -18.63 20.00
C ALA A 106 16.48 -17.39 20.89
N THR A 107 17.54 -16.57 20.92
CA THR A 107 17.51 -15.36 21.74
C THR A 107 16.45 -14.39 21.25
N LEU A 108 16.37 -14.20 19.94
CA LEU A 108 15.37 -13.29 19.38
C LEU A 108 13.94 -13.78 19.61
N LEU A 109 13.74 -15.08 19.52
CA LEU A 109 12.42 -15.64 19.80
C LEU A 109 12.03 -15.45 21.26
N ASP A 110 12.98 -15.60 22.18
CA ASP A 110 12.70 -15.35 23.58
C ASP A 110 12.27 -13.91 23.81
N VAL A 111 13.01 -12.97 23.21
CA VAL A 111 12.69 -11.55 23.36
C VAL A 111 11.30 -11.25 22.76
N TYR A 112 11.06 -11.78 21.56
CA TYR A 112 9.79 -11.55 20.90
C TYR A 112 8.63 -12.06 21.76
N GLU A 113 8.78 -13.25 22.30
CA GLU A 113 7.73 -13.85 23.10
C GLU A 113 7.48 -13.09 24.39
N SER A 114 8.52 -12.49 24.95
CA SER A 114 8.34 -11.72 26.16
C SER A 114 7.55 -10.43 25.89
N PHE A 115 7.66 -9.88 24.68
CA PHE A 115 6.92 -8.69 24.32
C PHE A 115 5.48 -8.98 23.93
N THR A 116 5.26 -10.07 23.22
CA THR A 116 3.93 -10.39 22.71
C THR A 116 3.08 -11.10 23.74
N GLY A 117 3.69 -11.61 24.78
CA GLY A 117 2.94 -12.39 25.74
C GLY A 117 2.46 -13.71 25.16
N ALA A 118 3.22 -14.26 24.25
CA ALA A 118 2.84 -15.51 23.58
C ALA A 118 2.98 -16.73 24.49
N ASP A 119 3.09 -16.50 25.76
CA ASP A 119 3.14 -17.54 26.75
C ASP A 119 1.88 -18.40 26.67
N PRO A 120 2.03 -19.71 26.56
CA PRO A 120 0.86 -20.57 26.42
C PRO A 120 -0.03 -20.58 27.67
N GLN A 121 0.41 -20.01 28.72
CA GLN A 121 -0.39 -19.92 29.94
C GLN A 121 -1.42 -18.84 29.92
N ARG A 122 -1.44 -18.07 28.90
CA ARG A 122 -2.43 -17.01 28.78
C ARG A 122 -3.73 -17.50 28.25
#